data_887e5ccc05d7c6fa14074dceb04b3c45
#
_entry.id   887e5ccc05d7c6fa14074dceb04b3c45
#
_cell.length_a   1.000
_cell.length_b   1.000
_cell.length_c   1.000
_cell.angle_alpha   90.00
_cell.angle_beta   90.00
_cell.angle_gamma   90.00
#
_symmetry.space_group_name_H-M   'P 1'
#
loop_
_entity.id
_entity.type
_entity.pdbx_description
1 polymer ?
#
loop_
_entity_poly.entity_id
_entity_poly.type
_entity_poly.pdbx_seq_one_letter_code
_entity_poly.pdbx_strand_id
1 'polypeptide(L)'
;DAYSEDGASGFVTIKPDNYKIGYTLGEQIKANDADGLRGKSIGIITGYSQTEGSVSRKAGLMDAIEGTGCEVSWVYSRCGNQNICGLVDILGKVDYMVVMDTYAIDEIGENADNGMYNGAQIYGMGTSVKSVALLDAGKIKCLVIPDGYGVGYASVAEIAKGLNSRLYTMKSREEGIKIIYSDDLF
;
A
#
# COMPACT_ATOMS: atom_id res chain seq x y z
N ASP A 1 -4.44 -8.92 7.11
CA ASP A 1 -5.60 -8.01 7.09
C ASP A 1 -6.90 -8.70 6.67
N ALA A 2 -7.18 -9.87 7.24
CA ALA A 2 -8.38 -10.65 6.93
C ALA A 2 -9.53 -10.42 7.92
N TYR A 3 -9.58 -9.25 8.54
CA TYR A 3 -10.57 -8.96 9.56
C TYR A 3 -11.72 -8.12 8.99
N SER A 4 -12.95 -8.65 9.03
CA SER A 4 -14.16 -7.83 8.87
C SER A 4 -14.57 -7.33 10.26
N GLU A 5 -14.89 -6.06 10.39
CA GLU A 5 -15.39 -5.45 11.62
C GLU A 5 -16.79 -5.93 12.02
N ASP A 6 -17.38 -6.87 11.26
CA ASP A 6 -18.72 -7.35 11.49
C ASP A 6 -18.83 -8.18 12.79
N GLY A 7 -19.00 -7.48 13.89
CA GLY A 7 -19.77 -7.97 15.01
C GLY A 7 -19.10 -8.91 16.01
N ALA A 8 -17.79 -9.08 16.01
CA ALA A 8 -17.12 -9.81 17.08
C ALA A 8 -16.87 -8.90 18.30
N SER A 9 -17.90 -8.68 19.10
CA SER A 9 -17.74 -8.01 20.41
C SER A 9 -16.76 -8.80 21.27
N GLY A 10 -15.65 -8.18 21.66
CA GLY A 10 -14.66 -8.77 22.55
C GLY A 10 -13.26 -8.98 21.95
N PHE A 11 -13.04 -8.64 20.70
CA PHE A 11 -11.71 -8.69 20.08
C PHE A 11 -11.04 -7.32 20.07
N VAL A 12 -9.72 -7.33 20.29
CA VAL A 12 -8.87 -6.15 20.16
C VAL A 12 -8.00 -6.33 18.93
N THR A 13 -8.00 -5.33 18.07
CA THR A 13 -7.24 -5.34 16.83
C THR A 13 -6.10 -4.31 16.90
N ILE A 14 -4.89 -4.77 16.68
CA ILE A 14 -3.73 -3.89 16.45
C ILE A 14 -3.28 -4.12 15.01
N LYS A 15 -3.38 -3.10 14.19
CA LYS A 15 -3.17 -3.19 12.75
C LYS A 15 -2.41 -1.97 12.24
N PRO A 16 -1.82 -2.02 11.02
CA PRO A 16 -1.32 -0.82 10.37
C PRO A 16 -2.46 0.14 10.04
N ASP A 17 -2.16 1.44 10.04
CA ASP A 17 -3.05 2.46 9.50
C ASP A 17 -3.13 2.33 7.95
N ASN A 18 -4.07 1.52 7.49
CA ASN A 18 -4.25 1.24 6.07
C ASN A 18 -4.68 2.46 5.27
N TYR A 19 -5.52 3.33 5.83
CA TYR A 19 -5.89 4.58 5.15
C TYR A 19 -4.67 5.46 4.93
N LYS A 20 -3.84 5.61 5.95
CA LYS A 20 -2.62 6.40 5.88
C LYS A 20 -1.60 5.84 4.88
N ILE A 21 -1.52 4.51 4.69
CA ILE A 21 -0.69 3.90 3.65
C ILE A 21 -1.11 4.43 2.28
N GLY A 22 -2.39 4.34 1.95
CA GLY A 22 -2.91 4.82 0.66
C GLY A 22 -2.77 6.32 0.48
N TYR A 23 -3.13 7.09 1.49
CA TYR A 23 -3.00 8.55 1.48
C TYR A 23 -1.55 8.98 1.27
N THR A 24 -0.60 8.34 1.96
CA THR A 24 0.83 8.64 1.82
C THR A 24 1.34 8.31 0.43
N LEU A 25 0.92 7.20 -0.19
CA LEU A 25 1.29 6.90 -1.58
C LEU A 25 0.87 8.02 -2.53
N GLY A 26 -0.34 8.55 -2.40
CA GLY A 26 -0.81 9.69 -3.18
C GLY A 26 0.01 10.96 -2.94
N GLU A 27 0.33 11.27 -1.68
CA GLU A 27 1.19 12.40 -1.33
C GLU A 27 2.61 12.26 -1.93
N GLN A 28 3.17 11.03 -1.95
CA GLN A 28 4.49 10.80 -2.53
C GLN A 28 4.49 10.99 -4.07
N ILE A 29 3.43 10.60 -4.75
CA ILE A 29 3.28 10.87 -6.18
C ILE A 29 3.24 12.38 -6.43
N LYS A 30 2.43 13.12 -5.66
CA LYS A 30 2.34 14.59 -5.76
C LYS A 30 3.68 15.27 -5.49
N ALA A 31 4.41 14.83 -4.47
CA ALA A 31 5.70 15.41 -4.11
C ALA A 31 6.80 15.17 -5.16
N ASN A 32 6.70 14.06 -5.89
CA ASN A 32 7.71 13.67 -6.89
C ASN A 32 7.36 14.14 -8.32
N ASP A 33 6.21 14.74 -8.55
CA ASP A 33 5.84 15.33 -9.83
C ASP A 33 5.93 16.86 -9.77
N ALA A 34 7.02 17.40 -10.31
CA ALA A 34 7.28 18.85 -10.32
C ALA A 34 6.24 19.64 -11.15
N ASP A 35 5.64 18.99 -12.16
CA ASP A 35 4.67 19.61 -13.06
C ASP A 35 3.23 19.50 -12.54
N GLY A 36 3.04 18.78 -11.44
CA GLY A 36 1.74 18.48 -10.86
C GLY A 36 0.98 17.39 -11.61
N LEU A 37 -0.08 16.88 -10.99
CA LEU A 37 -0.81 15.70 -11.47
C LEU A 37 -1.90 15.99 -12.51
N ARG A 38 -2.10 17.25 -12.87
CA ARG A 38 -3.18 17.62 -13.79
C ARG A 38 -2.98 16.99 -15.17
N GLY A 39 -3.98 16.24 -15.61
CA GLY A 39 -3.97 15.53 -16.90
C GLY A 39 -3.11 14.26 -16.89
N LYS A 40 -2.58 13.86 -15.74
CA LYS A 40 -1.90 12.58 -15.55
C LYS A 40 -2.90 11.48 -15.22
N SER A 41 -2.48 10.25 -15.46
CA SER A 41 -3.30 9.06 -15.29
C SER A 41 -2.68 8.09 -14.27
N ILE A 42 -3.53 7.49 -13.43
CA ILE A 42 -3.13 6.50 -12.42
C ILE A 42 -3.82 5.17 -12.70
N GLY A 43 -3.04 4.10 -12.68
CA GLY A 43 -3.53 2.72 -12.56
C GLY A 43 -3.33 2.23 -11.12
N ILE A 44 -4.35 1.59 -10.57
CA ILE A 44 -4.33 1.10 -9.18
C ILE A 44 -4.43 -0.41 -9.16
N ILE A 45 -3.49 -1.07 -8.47
CA ILE A 45 -3.54 -2.49 -8.16
C ILE A 45 -3.74 -2.66 -6.66
N THR A 46 -4.83 -3.31 -6.27
CA THR A 46 -5.14 -3.63 -4.87
C THR A 46 -4.98 -5.13 -4.61
N GLY A 47 -4.90 -5.51 -3.33
CA GLY A 47 -5.15 -6.89 -2.91
C GLY A 47 -6.61 -7.28 -3.11
N TYR A 48 -7.07 -8.28 -2.37
CA TYR A 48 -8.48 -8.69 -2.43
C TYR A 48 -9.42 -7.51 -2.11
N SER A 49 -10.31 -7.20 -3.03
CA SER A 49 -11.15 -5.99 -3.00
C SER A 49 -12.11 -5.91 -1.80
N GLN A 50 -12.41 -7.04 -1.18
CA GLN A 50 -13.36 -7.15 -0.06
C GLN A 50 -12.70 -7.06 1.32
N THR A 51 -11.37 -6.94 1.39
CA THR A 51 -10.72 -6.78 2.69
C THR A 51 -10.77 -5.33 3.15
N GLU A 52 -11.03 -5.11 4.43
CA GLU A 52 -11.06 -3.77 5.06
C GLU A 52 -9.77 -2.99 4.75
N GLY A 53 -8.62 -3.65 4.84
CA GLY A 53 -7.33 -3.02 4.54
C GLY A 53 -7.21 -2.55 3.08
N SER A 54 -7.70 -3.33 2.10
CA SER A 54 -7.68 -2.93 0.69
C SER A 54 -8.63 -1.77 0.40
N VAL A 55 -9.82 -1.79 0.99
CA VAL A 55 -10.82 -0.70 0.86
C VAL A 55 -10.26 0.59 1.46
N SER A 56 -9.71 0.51 2.67
CA SER A 56 -9.16 1.66 3.40
C SER A 56 -7.94 2.27 2.68
N ARG A 57 -7.01 1.45 2.18
CA ARG A 57 -5.87 1.94 1.38
C ARG A 57 -6.31 2.68 0.12
N LYS A 58 -7.28 2.09 -0.60
CA LYS A 58 -7.83 2.73 -1.80
C LYS A 58 -8.49 4.06 -1.46
N ALA A 59 -9.29 4.13 -0.40
CA ALA A 59 -9.93 5.37 0.03
C ALA A 59 -8.89 6.46 0.33
N GLY A 60 -7.84 6.15 1.10
CA GLY A 60 -6.78 7.10 1.40
C GLY A 60 -6.07 7.62 0.14
N LEU A 61 -5.77 6.75 -0.84
CA LEU A 61 -5.18 7.19 -2.11
C LEU A 61 -6.11 8.13 -2.88
N MET A 62 -7.41 7.78 -2.97
CA MET A 62 -8.39 8.62 -3.67
C MET A 62 -8.51 10.01 -3.05
N ASP A 63 -8.55 10.09 -1.72
CA ASP A 63 -8.62 11.36 -1.00
C ASP A 63 -7.33 12.20 -1.20
N ALA A 64 -6.16 11.55 -1.23
CA ALA A 64 -4.90 12.25 -1.46
C ALA A 64 -4.81 12.89 -2.86
N ILE A 65 -5.37 12.26 -3.89
CA ILE A 65 -5.33 12.77 -5.27
C ILE A 65 -6.55 13.62 -5.63
N GLU A 66 -7.53 13.74 -4.74
CA GLU A 66 -8.72 14.56 -4.97
C GLU A 66 -8.35 16.01 -5.31
N GLY A 67 -9.03 16.59 -6.29
CA GLY A 67 -8.82 17.97 -6.72
C GLY A 67 -7.51 18.24 -7.48
N THR A 68 -6.65 17.24 -7.66
CA THR A 68 -5.38 17.41 -8.42
C THR A 68 -5.57 17.47 -9.93
N GLY A 69 -6.71 17.02 -10.43
CA GLY A 69 -6.98 16.86 -11.87
C GLY A 69 -6.31 15.62 -12.47
N CYS A 70 -5.85 14.70 -11.63
CA CYS A 70 -5.40 13.37 -12.03
C CYS A 70 -6.59 12.44 -12.30
N GLU A 71 -6.49 11.58 -13.30
CA GLU A 71 -7.52 10.62 -13.64
C GLU A 71 -7.11 9.20 -13.19
N VAL A 72 -8.02 8.49 -12.52
CA VAL A 72 -7.86 7.07 -12.27
C VAL A 72 -8.38 6.29 -13.48
N SER A 73 -7.46 5.84 -14.34
CA SER A 73 -7.80 5.15 -15.59
C SER A 73 -8.36 3.76 -15.35
N TRP A 74 -7.82 3.03 -14.38
CA TRP A 74 -8.31 1.72 -14.01
C TRP A 74 -7.95 1.34 -12.58
N VAL A 75 -8.75 0.43 -12.02
CA VAL A 75 -8.50 -0.21 -10.72
C VAL A 75 -8.59 -1.71 -10.92
N TYR A 76 -7.55 -2.42 -10.61
CA TYR A 76 -7.50 -3.87 -10.63
C TYR A 76 -7.35 -4.44 -9.23
N SER A 77 -8.22 -5.39 -8.88
CA SER A 77 -8.14 -6.11 -7.62
C SER A 77 -7.61 -7.52 -7.88
N ARG A 78 -6.46 -7.84 -7.28
CA ARG A 78 -5.85 -9.16 -7.44
C ARG A 78 -6.78 -10.25 -6.91
N CYS A 79 -6.98 -11.29 -7.70
CA CYS A 79 -7.78 -12.45 -7.36
C CYS A 79 -6.96 -13.72 -7.59
N GLY A 80 -6.61 -14.44 -6.53
CA GLY A 80 -5.80 -15.66 -6.61
C GLY A 80 -4.38 -15.44 -7.14
N ASN A 81 -3.87 -16.40 -7.89
CA ASN A 81 -2.53 -16.41 -8.48
C ASN A 81 -2.53 -15.96 -9.95
N GLN A 82 -3.30 -14.94 -10.28
CA GLN A 82 -3.33 -14.43 -11.65
C GLN A 82 -2.03 -13.70 -12.00
N ASN A 83 -1.59 -13.87 -13.24
CA ASN A 83 -0.49 -13.09 -13.81
C ASN A 83 -0.92 -11.63 -13.99
N ILE A 84 -0.46 -10.76 -13.10
CA ILE A 84 -0.82 -9.33 -13.07
C ILE A 84 -0.18 -8.60 -14.25
N CYS A 85 1.03 -8.95 -14.62
CA CYS A 85 1.75 -8.30 -15.72
C CYS A 85 1.01 -8.41 -17.05
N GLY A 86 0.50 -9.59 -17.39
CA GLY A 86 -0.29 -9.79 -18.60
C GLY A 86 -1.62 -9.03 -18.61
N LEU A 87 -2.18 -8.76 -17.43
CA LEU A 87 -3.41 -7.99 -17.29
C LEU A 87 -3.19 -6.49 -17.44
N VAL A 88 -2.09 -5.97 -16.91
CA VAL A 88 -1.76 -4.53 -17.01
C VAL A 88 -1.62 -4.09 -18.46
N ASP A 89 -1.07 -4.92 -19.35
CA ASP A 89 -1.01 -4.64 -20.79
C ASP A 89 -2.39 -4.45 -21.42
N ILE A 90 -3.40 -5.16 -20.92
CA ILE A 90 -4.79 -5.06 -21.40
C ILE A 90 -5.48 -3.82 -20.84
N LEU A 91 -5.15 -3.41 -19.61
CA LEU A 91 -5.79 -2.29 -18.91
C LEU A 91 -5.41 -0.92 -19.48
N GLY A 92 -4.28 -0.84 -20.18
CA GLY A 92 -3.84 0.37 -20.85
C GLY A 92 -2.78 1.17 -20.10
N LYS A 93 -2.20 2.12 -20.83
CA LYS A 93 -1.08 2.94 -20.36
C LYS A 93 -1.51 3.92 -19.28
N VAL A 94 -0.63 4.14 -18.30
CA VAL A 94 -0.78 5.15 -17.26
C VAL A 94 0.55 5.84 -16.97
N ASP A 95 0.51 7.04 -16.41
CA ASP A 95 1.71 7.76 -15.98
C ASP A 95 2.25 7.21 -14.66
N TYR A 96 1.34 6.82 -13.77
CA TYR A 96 1.67 6.26 -12.45
C TYR A 96 0.96 4.94 -12.22
N MET A 97 1.66 4.01 -11.62
CA MET A 97 1.10 2.75 -11.17
C MET A 97 1.24 2.65 -9.66
N VAL A 98 0.12 2.53 -8.96
CA VAL A 98 0.06 2.40 -7.51
C VAL A 98 -0.31 0.98 -7.14
N VAL A 99 0.65 0.27 -6.53
CA VAL A 99 0.52 -1.16 -6.21
C VAL A 99 0.40 -1.34 -4.70
N MET A 100 -0.82 -1.58 -4.23
CA MET A 100 -1.15 -1.72 -2.80
C MET A 100 -1.33 -3.19 -2.37
N ASP A 101 -0.55 -4.08 -2.99
CA ASP A 101 -0.48 -5.51 -2.67
C ASP A 101 0.99 -5.95 -2.66
N THR A 102 1.41 -6.62 -1.59
CA THR A 102 2.81 -6.99 -1.34
C THR A 102 3.37 -8.05 -2.29
N TYR A 103 2.52 -8.87 -2.90
CA TYR A 103 2.94 -9.83 -3.92
C TYR A 103 2.95 -9.21 -5.31
N ALA A 104 1.94 -8.37 -5.58
CA ALA A 104 1.84 -7.69 -6.86
C ALA A 104 3.01 -6.74 -7.11
N ILE A 105 3.51 -6.03 -6.07
CA ILE A 105 4.63 -5.11 -6.22
C ILE A 105 5.92 -5.82 -6.65
N ASP A 106 6.15 -7.03 -6.16
CA ASP A 106 7.31 -7.83 -6.54
C ASP A 106 7.23 -8.26 -8.03
N GLU A 107 6.06 -8.70 -8.48
CA GLU A 107 5.83 -9.12 -9.86
C GLU A 107 5.91 -7.93 -10.84
N ILE A 108 5.26 -6.83 -10.52
CA ILE A 108 5.25 -5.60 -11.32
C ILE A 108 6.66 -5.01 -11.42
N GLY A 109 7.37 -4.90 -10.31
CA GLY A 109 8.73 -4.35 -10.28
C GLY A 109 9.73 -5.15 -11.10
N GLU A 110 9.65 -6.49 -11.10
CA GLU A 110 10.50 -7.35 -11.92
C GLU A 110 10.33 -7.13 -13.42
N ASN A 111 9.14 -6.78 -13.83
CA ASN A 111 8.81 -6.59 -15.25
C ASN A 111 8.87 -5.12 -15.68
N ALA A 112 9.28 -4.20 -14.81
CA ALA A 112 9.31 -2.76 -15.08
C ALA A 112 10.18 -2.37 -16.29
N ASP A 113 11.24 -3.13 -16.59
CA ASP A 113 12.15 -2.87 -17.71
C ASP A 113 11.67 -3.42 -19.06
N ASN A 114 10.68 -4.29 -19.04
CA ASN A 114 10.27 -4.98 -20.27
C ASN A 114 9.40 -4.10 -21.18
N GLY A 115 9.32 -2.79 -20.91
CA GLY A 115 8.48 -1.86 -21.66
C GLY A 115 6.98 -2.13 -21.53
N MET A 116 6.59 -3.13 -20.70
CA MET A 116 5.20 -3.53 -20.50
C MET A 116 4.36 -2.39 -19.91
N TYR A 117 4.98 -1.53 -19.11
CA TYR A 117 4.28 -0.44 -18.41
C TYR A 117 4.54 0.92 -19.03
N ASN A 118 5.14 0.96 -20.24
CA ASN A 118 5.34 2.18 -21.02
C ASN A 118 5.97 3.35 -20.28
N GLY A 119 6.87 3.07 -19.32
CA GLY A 119 7.54 4.08 -18.53
C GLY A 119 6.73 4.62 -17.36
N ALA A 120 5.62 3.99 -16.99
CA ALA A 120 4.89 4.34 -15.79
C ALA A 120 5.80 4.34 -14.56
N GLN A 121 5.67 5.35 -13.70
CA GLN A 121 6.37 5.38 -12.43
C GLN A 121 5.63 4.52 -11.41
N ILE A 122 6.34 3.58 -10.78
CA ILE A 122 5.75 2.59 -9.88
C ILE A 122 5.94 3.04 -8.42
N TYR A 123 4.84 3.12 -7.70
CA TYR A 123 4.76 3.37 -6.26
C TYR A 123 4.00 2.23 -5.60
N GLY A 124 4.36 1.84 -4.39
CA GLY A 124 3.60 0.76 -3.79
C GLY A 124 3.91 0.46 -2.34
N MET A 125 3.33 -0.63 -1.85
CA MET A 125 3.63 -1.18 -0.54
C MET A 125 4.29 -2.55 -0.68
N GLY A 126 5.36 -2.77 0.08
CA GLY A 126 6.06 -4.06 0.09
C GLY A 126 7.15 -4.07 1.13
N THR A 127 7.39 -5.24 1.72
CA THR A 127 8.40 -5.46 2.76
C THR A 127 9.33 -6.63 2.43
N SER A 128 9.21 -7.21 1.24
CA SER A 128 10.04 -8.31 0.82
C SER A 128 11.46 -7.84 0.48
N VAL A 129 12.44 -8.72 0.61
CA VAL A 129 13.81 -8.46 0.13
C VAL A 129 13.80 -8.07 -1.35
N LYS A 130 12.87 -8.65 -2.12
CA LYS A 130 12.71 -8.41 -3.54
C LYS A 130 12.20 -6.99 -3.82
N SER A 131 11.12 -6.54 -3.16
CA SER A 131 10.62 -5.16 -3.34
C SER A 131 11.67 -4.11 -2.94
N VAL A 132 12.45 -4.36 -1.89
CA VAL A 132 13.57 -3.49 -1.48
C VAL A 132 14.68 -3.47 -2.54
N ALA A 133 15.07 -4.62 -3.09
CA ALA A 133 16.06 -4.68 -4.17
C ALA A 133 15.58 -3.97 -5.45
N LEU A 134 14.29 -4.04 -5.76
CA LEU A 134 13.69 -3.33 -6.90
C LEU A 134 13.63 -1.81 -6.68
N LEU A 135 13.45 -1.38 -5.43
CA LEU A 135 13.55 0.03 -5.04
C LEU A 135 14.98 0.55 -5.23
N ASP A 136 15.98 -0.20 -4.75
CA ASP A 136 17.41 0.11 -4.90
C ASP A 136 17.81 0.19 -6.40
N ALA A 137 17.29 -0.73 -7.21
CA ALA A 137 17.51 -0.72 -8.65
C ALA A 137 16.74 0.40 -9.40
N GLY A 138 15.97 1.24 -8.71
CA GLY A 138 15.20 2.35 -9.30
C GLY A 138 13.97 1.92 -10.09
N LYS A 139 13.57 0.64 -10.02
CA LYS A 139 12.37 0.10 -10.68
C LYS A 139 11.08 0.55 -9.98
N ILE A 140 11.15 0.69 -8.69
CA ILE A 140 10.09 1.24 -7.84
C ILE A 140 10.60 2.58 -7.33
N LYS A 141 9.76 3.61 -7.32
CA LYS A 141 10.13 4.97 -6.91
C LYS A 141 10.06 5.16 -5.41
N CYS A 142 9.08 4.54 -4.77
CA CYS A 142 8.85 4.68 -3.33
C CYS A 142 8.08 3.46 -2.82
N LEU A 143 8.43 2.99 -1.63
CA LEU A 143 7.67 2.02 -0.86
C LEU A 143 7.13 2.66 0.41
N VAL A 144 5.83 2.47 0.65
CA VAL A 144 5.20 2.78 1.94
C VAL A 144 4.97 1.46 2.67
N ILE A 145 5.60 1.30 3.82
CA ILE A 145 5.56 0.05 4.57
C ILE A 145 4.89 0.22 5.94
N PRO A 146 4.12 -0.77 6.42
CA PRO A 146 3.62 -0.75 7.78
C PRO A 146 4.77 -0.93 8.78
N ASP A 147 4.66 -0.31 9.96
CA ASP A 147 5.58 -0.56 11.08
C ASP A 147 5.24 -1.90 11.75
N GLY A 148 5.74 -2.99 11.15
CA GLY A 148 5.52 -4.35 11.68
C GLY A 148 6.08 -4.56 13.08
N TYR A 149 7.19 -3.88 13.44
CA TYR A 149 7.73 -3.92 14.79
C TYR A 149 6.76 -3.26 15.78
N GLY A 150 6.25 -2.08 15.44
CA GLY A 150 5.26 -1.37 16.27
C GLY A 150 4.00 -2.20 16.50
N VAL A 151 3.46 -2.81 15.44
CA VAL A 151 2.30 -3.72 15.55
C VAL A 151 2.59 -4.90 16.50
N GLY A 152 3.74 -5.56 16.32
CA GLY A 152 4.13 -6.69 17.17
C GLY A 152 4.33 -6.29 18.63
N TYR A 153 5.09 -5.22 18.88
CA TYR A 153 5.34 -4.70 20.23
C TYR A 153 4.04 -4.29 20.93
N ALA A 154 3.20 -3.55 20.23
CA ALA A 154 1.91 -3.10 20.77
C ALA A 154 0.98 -4.25 21.11
N SER A 155 0.95 -5.28 20.28
CA SER A 155 0.13 -6.48 20.54
C SER A 155 0.55 -7.18 21.83
N VAL A 156 1.84 -7.42 22.02
CA VAL A 156 2.38 -8.04 23.23
C VAL A 156 2.16 -7.14 24.46
N ALA A 157 2.42 -5.84 24.34
CA ALA A 157 2.25 -4.88 25.43
C ALA A 157 0.79 -4.80 25.89
N GLU A 158 -0.15 -4.85 24.97
CA GLU A 158 -1.58 -4.80 25.27
C GLU A 158 -2.06 -6.06 26.00
N ILE A 159 -1.59 -7.23 25.56
CA ILE A 159 -1.85 -8.50 26.24
C ILE A 159 -1.25 -8.49 27.65
N ALA A 160 -0.02 -8.03 27.81
CA ALA A 160 0.66 -7.95 29.11
C ALA A 160 -0.09 -7.06 30.10
N LYS A 161 -0.61 -5.91 29.65
CA LYS A 161 -1.46 -5.04 30.49
C LYS A 161 -2.74 -5.75 30.95
N GLY A 162 -3.41 -6.46 30.03
CA GLY A 162 -4.61 -7.22 30.34
C GLY A 162 -4.38 -8.34 31.37
N LEU A 163 -3.23 -9.03 31.25
CA LEU A 163 -2.87 -10.08 32.21
C LEU A 163 -2.49 -9.54 33.59
N ASN A 164 -1.88 -8.36 33.64
CA ASN A 164 -1.43 -7.75 34.91
C ASN A 164 -2.53 -7.01 35.66
N SER A 165 -3.66 -6.71 35.05
CA SER A 165 -4.75 -5.98 35.67
C SER A 165 -6.11 -6.48 35.20
N ARG A 166 -6.90 -7.05 36.12
CA ARG A 166 -8.27 -7.51 35.84
C ARG A 166 -9.23 -6.38 35.45
N LEU A 167 -8.88 -5.14 35.80
CA LEU A 167 -9.69 -3.95 35.49
C LEU A 167 -9.26 -3.28 34.20
N TYR A 168 -8.18 -3.76 33.55
CA TYR A 168 -7.72 -3.19 32.29
C TYR A 168 -8.57 -3.70 31.14
N THR A 169 -9.11 -2.77 30.38
CA THR A 169 -9.79 -3.07 29.13
C THR A 169 -8.80 -2.84 27.97
N MET A 170 -8.44 -3.89 27.26
CA MET A 170 -7.57 -3.81 26.08
C MET A 170 -8.21 -2.92 25.01
N LYS A 171 -7.38 -2.20 24.26
CA LYS A 171 -7.84 -1.23 23.24
C LYS A 171 -7.29 -1.56 21.87
N SER A 172 -8.15 -1.49 20.88
CA SER A 172 -7.75 -1.51 19.49
C SER A 172 -7.01 -0.22 19.12
N ARG A 173 -5.99 -0.34 18.26
CA ARG A 173 -5.26 0.83 17.76
C ARG A 173 -4.60 0.54 16.41
N GLU A 174 -4.28 1.61 15.72
CA GLU A 174 -3.51 1.58 14.51
C GLU A 174 -2.07 2.00 14.79
N GLU A 175 -1.13 1.33 14.11
CA GLU A 175 0.30 1.59 14.22
C GLU A 175 0.81 2.34 12.98
N GLY A 176 1.96 2.99 13.14
CA GLY A 176 2.55 3.85 12.13
C GLY A 176 2.99 3.15 10.86
N ILE A 177 3.41 3.96 9.93
CA ILE A 177 3.96 3.56 8.64
C ILE A 177 5.33 4.20 8.45
N LYS A 178 6.13 3.66 7.53
CA LYS A 178 7.41 4.24 7.10
C LYS A 178 7.39 4.41 5.59
N ILE A 179 8.05 5.47 5.13
CA ILE A 179 8.30 5.71 3.72
C ILE A 179 9.75 5.34 3.47
N ILE A 180 10.03 4.63 2.38
CA ILE A 180 11.39 4.22 2.01
C ILE A 180 11.63 4.62 0.55
N TYR A 181 12.73 5.32 0.32
CA TYR A 181 13.33 5.58 -0.97
C TYR A 181 14.65 4.82 -1.12
N SER A 182 15.20 4.77 -2.32
CA SER A 182 16.52 4.16 -2.55
C SER A 182 17.62 4.75 -1.67
N ASP A 183 17.60 6.08 -1.47
CA ASP A 183 18.59 6.80 -0.67
C ASP A 183 18.53 6.50 0.84
N ASP A 184 17.44 5.87 1.30
CA ASP A 184 17.26 5.47 2.70
C ASP A 184 17.88 4.10 3.02
N LEU A 185 18.40 3.38 2.00
CA LEU A 185 18.89 2.01 2.15
C LEU A 185 20.36 1.89 2.58
N PHE A 186 21.13 2.99 2.56
CA PHE A 186 22.58 3.02 2.86
C PHE A 186 23.00 4.16 3.77
#